data_1988354fe761aca9808bbfa29d99f400
#
_entry.id   1988354fe761aca9808bbfa29d99f400
#
_cell.length_a   1.000
_cell.length_b   1.000
_cell.length_c   1.000
_cell.angle_alpha   90.00
_cell.angle_beta   90.00
_cell.angle_gamma   90.00
#
_symmetry.space_group_name_H-M   'P 1'
#
loop_
_entity.id
_entity.type
_entity.pdbx_description
1 polymer ?
#
loop_
_entity_poly.entity_id
_entity_poly.type
_entity_poly.pdbx_seq_one_letter_code
_entity_poly.pdbx_strand_id
1 'polypeptide(L)'
;HEDGRTIIIVTHDPDVAAQAERIIEISDGEIIDDRQTRPAKQITPAEHAPSGPPASAWKAAMDRFSEAFQMALLAMRAHKLRTSLTMLGIVIGIASVVCVLALGEGSQQQVLENIRRLGTNTLEIFPGKDFGDLRSGRIKTLVVSDATELEKQYFAAAVTPTVSTSGTTRFGSVEANAQISGVGEQYFAAKATELVEGRLLDTDSIRFRSQEAEIDENTRNTLFPNAPETAIGSVIFVNAVPCRVIGIVSSSQSSFGGRQNLSVYLPYTTVQTRFLGSTSLRSIILRVDENTDMSVAEQTVTDMLIHRHGAKDFFVINTDEIRQSITSTTQTMALLISAIALISLAVGGIGVMNIMLVSVSERITEIGVRMAVGARQGDILQQFLIEAVLVCLISGVLGILAALGFGVVFSMLGSSFSLVYSNTAIVSAVVCATLIGVVFGYLPARNASRLDPSEVLSGS
;
A
#
# COMPACT_ATOMS: atom_id res chain seq x y z
N HIS A 1 12.54 10.62 59.09
CA HIS A 1 12.96 11.76 59.91
C HIS A 1 14.49 11.81 60.04
N GLU A 2 15.17 10.69 60.15
CA GLU A 2 16.64 10.64 60.16
C GLU A 2 17.26 11.17 58.85
N ASP A 3 16.55 11.14 57.75
CA ASP A 3 16.96 11.66 56.43
C ASP A 3 16.64 13.16 56.24
N GLY A 4 16.23 13.91 57.31
CA GLY A 4 15.90 15.33 57.21
C GLY A 4 14.55 15.65 56.52
N ARG A 5 13.68 14.66 56.31
CA ARG A 5 12.37 14.84 55.68
C ARG A 5 11.33 15.28 56.73
N THR A 6 10.47 16.23 56.37
CA THR A 6 9.29 16.59 57.17
C THR A 6 8.20 15.55 56.93
N ILE A 7 7.73 14.91 58.03
CA ILE A 7 6.67 13.92 57.98
C ILE A 7 5.44 14.50 58.66
N ILE A 8 4.32 14.55 58.01
CA ILE A 8 3.01 14.95 58.55
C ILE A 8 2.15 13.69 58.62
N ILE A 9 1.69 13.36 59.83
CA ILE A 9 0.82 12.21 60.10
C ILE A 9 -0.52 12.74 60.60
N VAL A 10 -1.60 12.37 59.96
CA VAL A 10 -2.96 12.63 60.39
C VAL A 10 -3.48 11.36 61.06
N THR A 11 -3.83 11.42 62.33
CA THR A 11 -4.32 10.28 63.12
C THR A 11 -5.31 10.74 64.17
N HIS A 12 -6.23 9.87 64.51
CA HIS A 12 -7.15 10.05 65.66
C HIS A 12 -6.66 9.27 66.90
N ASP A 13 -5.55 8.57 66.77
CA ASP A 13 -4.96 7.76 67.84
C ASP A 13 -3.96 8.60 68.63
N PRO A 14 -4.19 8.86 69.94
CA PRO A 14 -3.34 9.65 70.77
C PRO A 14 -1.93 9.06 70.98
N ASP A 15 -1.78 7.74 70.97
CA ASP A 15 -0.49 7.06 71.10
C ASP A 15 0.42 7.25 69.89
N VAL A 16 -0.17 7.28 68.72
CA VAL A 16 0.53 7.58 67.44
C VAL A 16 0.92 9.07 67.42
N ALA A 17 -0.02 9.96 67.80
CA ALA A 17 0.22 11.39 67.84
C ALA A 17 1.35 11.75 68.85
N ALA A 18 1.45 11.06 69.99
CA ALA A 18 2.48 11.29 71.00
C ALA A 18 3.92 11.00 70.52
N GLN A 19 4.10 10.30 69.44
CA GLN A 19 5.39 10.04 68.78
C GLN A 19 5.92 11.23 67.98
N ALA A 20 5.03 12.15 67.57
CA ALA A 20 5.39 13.33 66.81
C ALA A 20 6.04 14.41 67.66
N GLU A 21 6.94 15.24 67.10
CA GLU A 21 7.58 16.34 67.75
C GLU A 21 6.63 17.53 68.01
N ARG A 22 5.61 17.69 67.20
CA ARG A 22 4.57 18.71 67.27
C ARG A 22 3.20 18.07 66.93
N ILE A 23 2.23 18.35 67.84
CA ILE A 23 0.88 17.88 67.68
C ILE A 23 -0.02 19.10 67.45
N ILE A 24 -0.77 19.13 66.38
CA ILE A 24 -1.80 20.12 66.07
C ILE A 24 -3.13 19.39 66.16
N GLU A 25 -3.96 19.75 67.14
CA GLU A 25 -5.29 19.18 67.30
C GLU A 25 -6.32 20.05 66.61
N ILE A 26 -7.07 19.43 65.70
CA ILE A 26 -8.07 20.10 64.88
C ILE A 26 -9.43 19.49 65.20
N SER A 27 -10.43 20.32 65.53
CA SER A 27 -11.84 19.94 65.63
C SER A 27 -12.71 20.92 64.86
N ASP A 28 -13.66 20.40 64.08
CA ASP A 28 -14.57 21.18 63.22
C ASP A 28 -13.89 22.20 62.29
N GLY A 29 -12.65 21.89 61.88
CA GLY A 29 -11.89 22.75 60.95
C GLY A 29 -11.10 23.88 61.65
N GLU A 30 -11.19 23.99 62.98
CA GLU A 30 -10.41 24.96 63.77
C GLU A 30 -9.30 24.28 64.58
N ILE A 31 -8.17 24.91 64.65
CA ILE A 31 -7.04 24.44 65.50
C ILE A 31 -7.38 24.73 66.93
N ILE A 32 -7.59 23.66 67.74
CA ILE A 32 -7.93 23.77 69.18
C ILE A 32 -6.66 23.78 70.08
N ASP A 33 -5.65 23.04 69.68
CA ASP A 33 -4.40 22.95 70.43
C ASP A 33 -3.20 22.78 69.47
N ASP A 34 -2.07 23.42 69.83
CA ASP A 34 -0.80 23.34 69.11
C ASP A 34 0.33 23.23 70.10
N ARG A 35 0.77 22.00 70.39
CA ARG A 35 1.79 21.73 71.40
C ARG A 35 3.02 21.04 70.86
N GLN A 36 4.18 21.44 71.28
CA GLN A 36 5.43 20.75 71.03
C GLN A 36 5.65 19.67 72.07
N THR A 37 5.78 18.45 71.69
CA THR A 37 5.97 17.28 72.58
C THR A 37 7.43 17.02 72.91
N ARG A 38 8.33 17.46 72.02
CA ARG A 38 9.79 17.37 72.21
C ARG A 38 10.43 18.67 71.74
N PRO A 39 11.54 19.15 72.43
CA PRO A 39 12.27 20.30 71.94
C PRO A 39 12.76 20.02 70.53
N ALA A 40 12.43 20.91 69.57
CA ALA A 40 12.88 20.82 68.25
C ALA A 40 14.39 20.65 68.19
N LYS A 41 14.87 19.52 67.74
CA LYS A 41 16.29 19.31 67.45
C LYS A 41 16.66 20.41 66.43
N GLN A 42 17.53 21.36 66.87
CA GLN A 42 18.05 22.37 65.93
C GLN A 42 18.78 21.63 64.84
N ILE A 43 18.07 21.36 63.82
CA ILE A 43 18.66 20.93 62.52
C ILE A 43 19.35 22.19 62.04
N THR A 44 20.68 22.25 62.16
CA THR A 44 21.47 23.20 61.37
C THR A 44 20.90 23.16 59.95
N PRO A 45 20.50 24.32 59.39
CA PRO A 45 20.03 24.35 58.06
C PRO A 45 21.09 23.62 57.15
N ALA A 46 20.78 22.45 56.69
CA ALA A 46 21.64 21.82 55.70
C ALA A 46 21.83 22.92 54.64
N GLU A 47 23.07 23.37 54.48
CA GLU A 47 23.45 24.28 53.40
C GLU A 47 22.64 23.84 52.20
N HIS A 48 21.79 24.74 51.73
CA HIS A 48 21.01 24.46 50.53
C HIS A 48 22.02 23.96 49.51
N ALA A 49 22.02 22.65 49.27
CA ALA A 49 22.79 22.10 48.18
C ALA A 49 22.49 23.02 46.99
N PRO A 50 23.51 23.60 46.36
CA PRO A 50 23.28 24.57 45.32
C PRO A 50 22.29 23.90 44.36
N SER A 51 21.15 24.56 44.20
CA SER A 51 20.19 24.16 43.19
C SER A 51 20.98 24.08 41.90
N GLY A 52 21.29 22.85 41.47
CA GLY A 52 22.01 22.62 40.23
C GLY A 52 21.28 23.40 39.11
N PRO A 53 21.95 23.77 38.06
CA PRO A 53 21.36 24.57 37.01
C PRO A 53 20.02 23.95 36.65
N PRO A 54 18.94 24.75 36.44
CA PRO A 54 17.60 24.24 36.24
C PRO A 54 17.68 23.15 35.16
N ALA A 55 17.29 21.94 35.52
CA ALA A 55 17.32 20.81 34.61
C ALA A 55 16.71 21.31 33.31
N SER A 56 17.43 21.18 32.19
CA SER A 56 16.98 21.73 30.92
C SER A 56 15.53 21.26 30.73
N ALA A 57 14.63 22.14 30.25
CA ALA A 57 13.21 21.84 30.08
C ALA A 57 12.99 20.51 29.32
N TRP A 58 13.95 20.13 28.51
CA TRP A 58 14.03 18.86 27.82
C TRP A 58 14.26 17.65 28.75
N LYS A 59 15.18 17.73 29.71
CA LYS A 59 15.41 16.65 30.70
C LYS A 59 14.18 16.45 31.58
N ALA A 60 13.59 17.54 32.08
CA ALA A 60 12.37 17.48 32.88
C ALA A 60 11.16 16.94 32.10
N ALA A 61 11.09 17.16 30.78
CA ALA A 61 10.08 16.56 29.90
C ALA A 61 10.34 15.08 29.69
N MET A 62 11.61 14.67 29.52
CA MET A 62 12.00 13.28 29.32
C MET A 62 11.76 12.44 30.59
N ASP A 63 12.07 12.96 31.75
CA ASP A 63 11.83 12.30 33.04
C ASP A 63 10.33 12.09 33.28
N ARG A 64 9.50 13.13 33.02
CA ARG A 64 8.02 13.01 33.05
C ARG A 64 7.48 11.99 32.07
N PHE A 65 8.04 11.94 30.87
CA PHE A 65 7.65 10.93 29.88
C PHE A 65 8.04 9.52 30.33
N SER A 66 9.24 9.34 30.91
CA SER A 66 9.71 8.05 31.42
C SER A 66 8.84 7.55 32.58
N GLU A 67 8.47 8.43 33.50
CA GLU A 67 7.55 8.09 34.61
C GLU A 67 6.16 7.74 34.11
N ALA A 68 5.60 8.54 33.20
CA ALA A 68 4.31 8.26 32.58
C ALA A 68 4.32 6.93 31.78
N PHE A 69 5.41 6.62 31.09
CA PHE A 69 5.60 5.35 30.39
C PHE A 69 5.61 4.15 31.35
N GLN A 70 6.36 4.23 32.44
CA GLN A 70 6.41 3.16 33.46
C GLN A 70 5.04 2.95 34.10
N MET A 71 4.34 4.04 34.42
CA MET A 71 2.99 4.00 35.00
C MET A 71 1.98 3.38 34.03
N ALA A 72 2.04 3.74 32.73
CA ALA A 72 1.21 3.14 31.70
C ALA A 72 1.44 1.63 31.55
N LEU A 73 2.71 1.21 31.62
CA LEU A 73 3.08 -0.22 31.55
C LEU A 73 2.57 -1.02 32.74
N LEU A 74 2.64 -0.45 33.95
CA LEU A 74 2.11 -1.05 35.17
C LEU A 74 0.58 -1.13 35.13
N ALA A 75 -0.10 -0.09 34.66
CA ALA A 75 -1.54 -0.05 34.49
C ALA A 75 -2.04 -1.14 33.51
N MET A 76 -1.35 -1.30 32.39
CA MET A 76 -1.66 -2.36 31.41
C MET A 76 -1.52 -3.78 32.01
N ARG A 77 -0.57 -3.97 32.94
CA ARG A 77 -0.37 -5.26 33.61
C ARG A 77 -1.42 -5.56 34.68
N ALA A 78 -2.03 -4.55 35.28
CA ALA A 78 -3.04 -4.72 36.33
C ALA A 78 -4.36 -5.31 35.80
N HIS A 79 -4.77 -4.91 34.58
CA HIS A 79 -6.06 -5.35 33.96
C HIS A 79 -5.86 -6.00 32.59
N LYS A 80 -5.07 -7.08 32.53
CA LYS A 80 -4.60 -7.75 31.29
C LYS A 80 -5.70 -8.06 30.28
N LEU A 81 -6.83 -8.63 30.71
CA LEU A 81 -7.93 -9.04 29.82
C LEU A 81 -8.59 -7.84 29.15
N ARG A 82 -8.85 -6.77 29.91
CA ARG A 82 -9.51 -5.56 29.38
C ARG A 82 -8.58 -4.85 28.38
N THR A 83 -7.33 -4.64 28.77
CA THR A 83 -6.32 -4.00 27.94
C THR A 83 -6.06 -4.80 26.66
N SER A 84 -5.96 -6.14 26.74
CA SER A 84 -5.74 -6.96 25.56
C SER A 84 -6.91 -6.94 24.60
N LEU A 85 -8.17 -6.92 25.10
CA LEU A 85 -9.36 -6.92 24.26
C LEU A 85 -9.51 -5.62 23.45
N THR A 86 -9.16 -4.49 24.06
CA THR A 86 -9.20 -3.19 23.36
C THR A 86 -8.01 -2.95 22.47
N MET A 87 -6.81 -3.35 22.91
CA MET A 87 -5.64 -3.35 22.03
C MET A 87 -5.93 -4.21 20.79
N LEU A 88 -6.63 -5.35 20.94
CA LEU A 88 -7.02 -6.20 19.82
C LEU A 88 -7.89 -5.45 18.79
N GLY A 89 -8.86 -4.66 19.25
CA GLY A 89 -9.69 -3.84 18.35
C GLY A 89 -8.88 -2.84 17.52
N ILE A 90 -7.92 -2.16 18.16
CA ILE A 90 -7.01 -1.21 17.49
C ILE A 90 -6.04 -1.95 16.56
N VAL A 91 -5.47 -3.08 17.02
CA VAL A 91 -4.57 -3.92 16.24
C VAL A 91 -5.24 -4.39 14.94
N ILE A 92 -6.48 -4.92 15.05
CA ILE A 92 -7.24 -5.36 13.89
C ILE A 92 -7.55 -4.18 12.96
N GLY A 93 -7.96 -3.02 13.53
CA GLY A 93 -8.24 -1.82 12.76
C GLY A 93 -7.02 -1.36 11.94
N ILE A 94 -5.86 -1.22 12.60
CA ILE A 94 -4.62 -0.78 11.95
C ILE A 94 -4.10 -1.83 10.98
N ALA A 95 -4.12 -3.11 11.35
CA ALA A 95 -3.72 -4.20 10.46
C ALA A 95 -4.56 -4.23 9.18
N SER A 96 -5.88 -4.07 9.30
CA SER A 96 -6.79 -4.01 8.15
C SER A 96 -6.47 -2.83 7.24
N VAL A 97 -6.23 -1.63 7.81
CA VAL A 97 -5.84 -0.44 7.03
C VAL A 97 -4.55 -0.68 6.26
N VAL A 98 -3.52 -1.18 6.95
CA VAL A 98 -2.19 -1.43 6.34
C VAL A 98 -2.28 -2.50 5.25
N CYS A 99 -2.98 -3.61 5.50
CA CYS A 99 -3.17 -4.68 4.50
C CYS A 99 -3.90 -4.18 3.25
N VAL A 100 -4.93 -3.37 3.44
CA VAL A 100 -5.74 -2.86 2.34
C VAL A 100 -4.97 -1.83 1.51
N LEU A 101 -4.23 -0.93 2.15
CA LEU A 101 -3.35 0.00 1.43
C LEU A 101 -2.25 -0.77 0.68
N ALA A 102 -1.67 -1.81 1.29
CA ALA A 102 -0.65 -2.65 0.65
C ALA A 102 -1.21 -3.43 -0.54
N LEU A 103 -2.45 -3.93 -0.46
CA LEU A 103 -3.13 -4.60 -1.56
C LEU A 103 -3.47 -3.63 -2.69
N GLY A 104 -3.93 -2.42 -2.35
CA GLY A 104 -4.22 -1.36 -3.31
C GLY A 104 -2.98 -0.95 -4.10
N GLU A 105 -1.87 -0.69 -3.42
CA GLU A 105 -0.58 -0.34 -4.03
C GLU A 105 -0.04 -1.49 -4.91
N GLY A 106 -0.07 -2.73 -4.40
CA GLY A 106 0.36 -3.91 -5.16
C GLY A 106 -0.49 -4.13 -6.41
N SER A 107 -1.81 -3.98 -6.30
CA SER A 107 -2.73 -4.08 -7.43
C SER A 107 -2.48 -2.98 -8.47
N GLN A 108 -2.26 -1.75 -8.02
CA GLN A 108 -1.96 -0.62 -8.91
C GLN A 108 -0.63 -0.83 -9.65
N GLN A 109 0.42 -1.25 -8.97
CA GLN A 109 1.71 -1.54 -9.59
C GLN A 109 1.60 -2.65 -10.64
N GLN A 110 0.89 -3.72 -10.32
CA GLN A 110 0.67 -4.83 -11.25
C GLN A 110 -0.12 -4.40 -12.49
N VAL A 111 -1.15 -3.59 -12.31
CA VAL A 111 -1.93 -3.05 -13.42
C VAL A 111 -1.07 -2.13 -14.28
N LEU A 112 -0.30 -1.22 -13.68
CA LEU A 112 0.60 -0.33 -14.43
C LEU A 112 1.67 -1.11 -15.20
N GLU A 113 2.20 -2.18 -14.62
CA GLU A 113 3.16 -3.05 -15.30
C GLU A 113 2.53 -3.77 -16.50
N ASN A 114 1.30 -4.27 -16.34
CA ASN A 114 0.55 -4.87 -17.45
C ASN A 114 0.29 -3.86 -18.58
N ILE A 115 -0.06 -2.62 -18.23
CA ILE A 115 -0.28 -1.57 -19.23
C ILE A 115 1.03 -1.19 -19.93
N ARG A 116 2.14 -1.10 -19.20
CA ARG A 116 3.47 -0.87 -19.82
C ARG A 116 3.81 -1.92 -20.86
N ARG A 117 3.42 -3.17 -20.63
CA ARG A 117 3.62 -4.28 -21.58
C ARG A 117 2.70 -4.21 -22.80
N LEU A 118 1.55 -3.54 -22.71
CA LEU A 118 0.68 -3.27 -23.86
C LEU A 118 1.26 -2.19 -24.80
N GLY A 119 2.29 -1.48 -24.37
CA GLY A 119 2.86 -0.31 -25.01
C GLY A 119 2.23 0.97 -24.48
N THR A 120 3.06 1.95 -24.13
CA THR A 120 2.59 3.28 -23.75
C THR A 120 2.29 4.10 -24.99
N ASN A 121 1.24 4.92 -24.93
CA ASN A 121 0.83 5.82 -26.00
C ASN A 121 0.55 5.08 -27.33
N THR A 122 -0.14 3.94 -27.28
CA THR A 122 -0.50 3.18 -28.46
C THR A 122 -1.99 3.24 -28.76
N LEU A 123 -2.30 3.40 -30.04
CA LEU A 123 -3.62 3.19 -30.63
C LEU A 123 -3.60 1.87 -31.40
N GLU A 124 -4.49 0.95 -31.07
CA GLU A 124 -4.62 -0.29 -31.79
C GLU A 124 -5.95 -0.32 -32.55
N ILE A 125 -5.87 -0.41 -33.84
CA ILE A 125 -6.99 -0.29 -34.77
C ILE A 125 -7.38 -1.70 -35.22
N PHE A 126 -8.62 -2.08 -34.99
CA PHE A 126 -9.17 -3.40 -35.32
C PHE A 126 -10.32 -3.27 -36.32
N PRO A 127 -10.51 -4.27 -37.23
CA PRO A 127 -11.70 -4.34 -38.06
C PRO A 127 -12.92 -4.69 -37.17
N GLY A 128 -14.08 -4.07 -37.46
CA GLY A 128 -15.33 -4.28 -36.74
C GLY A 128 -15.91 -2.97 -36.19
N LYS A 129 -17.10 -3.06 -35.59
CA LYS A 129 -17.76 -1.88 -35.01
C LYS A 129 -17.34 -1.62 -33.57
N ASP A 130 -17.12 -2.69 -32.80
CA ASP A 130 -16.73 -2.65 -31.42
C ASP A 130 -15.98 -3.93 -30.99
N PHE A 131 -15.50 -3.93 -29.74
CA PHE A 131 -14.83 -5.09 -29.15
C PHE A 131 -15.84 -6.21 -28.89
N GLY A 132 -15.70 -7.32 -29.63
CA GLY A 132 -16.61 -8.48 -29.56
C GLY A 132 -17.57 -8.61 -30.74
N ASP A 133 -17.47 -7.74 -31.73
CA ASP A 133 -18.25 -7.90 -32.98
C ASP A 133 -17.89 -9.22 -33.71
N LEU A 134 -18.83 -10.15 -33.68
CA LEU A 134 -18.69 -11.46 -34.34
C LEU A 134 -18.50 -11.36 -35.89
N ARG A 135 -18.77 -10.20 -36.47
CA ARG A 135 -18.58 -9.94 -37.91
C ARG A 135 -17.18 -9.45 -38.23
N SER A 136 -16.37 -9.06 -37.21
CA SER A 136 -15.00 -8.54 -37.40
C SER A 136 -14.14 -9.45 -38.31
N GLY A 137 -14.26 -10.77 -38.18
CA GLY A 137 -13.55 -11.73 -39.03
C GLY A 137 -13.96 -11.75 -40.50
N ARG A 138 -15.10 -11.13 -40.89
CA ARG A 138 -15.56 -10.99 -42.27
C ARG A 138 -15.16 -9.66 -42.90
N ILE A 139 -14.77 -8.68 -42.07
CA ILE A 139 -14.34 -7.38 -42.56
C ILE A 139 -12.87 -7.49 -42.94
N LYS A 140 -12.59 -7.18 -44.21
CA LYS A 140 -11.24 -7.29 -44.80
C LYS A 140 -10.74 -5.95 -45.36
N THR A 141 -11.31 -4.85 -44.90
CA THR A 141 -11.02 -3.51 -45.40
C THR A 141 -9.71 -2.97 -44.86
N LEU A 142 -9.29 -3.43 -43.66
CA LEU A 142 -8.02 -3.00 -43.05
C LEU A 142 -6.85 -3.69 -43.78
N VAL A 143 -6.02 -2.91 -44.44
CA VAL A 143 -4.95 -3.39 -45.33
C VAL A 143 -3.62 -2.68 -45.03
N VAL A 144 -2.53 -3.22 -45.60
CA VAL A 144 -1.17 -2.68 -45.37
C VAL A 144 -1.03 -1.22 -45.81
N SER A 145 -1.76 -0.81 -46.88
CA SER A 145 -1.70 0.60 -47.31
C SER A 145 -2.24 1.59 -46.27
N ASP A 146 -3.12 1.15 -45.38
CA ASP A 146 -3.62 1.99 -44.30
C ASP A 146 -2.52 2.21 -43.27
N ALA A 147 -1.76 1.18 -42.92
CA ALA A 147 -0.60 1.31 -42.04
C ALA A 147 0.47 2.23 -42.64
N THR A 148 0.73 2.13 -43.96
CA THR A 148 1.68 3.00 -44.66
C THR A 148 1.26 4.47 -44.67
N GLU A 149 -0.05 4.76 -44.78
CA GLU A 149 -0.55 6.14 -44.69
C GLU A 149 -0.55 6.68 -43.29
N LEU A 150 -0.78 5.85 -42.27
CA LEU A 150 -0.67 6.20 -40.89
C LEU A 150 0.79 6.53 -40.50
N GLU A 151 1.76 5.81 -41.03
CA GLU A 151 3.18 6.04 -40.82
C GLU A 151 3.66 7.45 -41.28
N LYS A 152 2.96 8.05 -42.26
CA LYS A 152 3.29 9.39 -42.77
C LYS A 152 2.76 10.52 -41.87
N GLN A 153 1.96 10.20 -40.87
CA GLN A 153 1.38 11.21 -40.00
C GLN A 153 2.43 11.76 -39.04
N TYR A 154 2.40 13.05 -38.77
CA TYR A 154 3.41 13.74 -37.92
C TYR A 154 3.44 13.25 -36.48
N PHE A 155 2.36 12.65 -35.99
CA PHE A 155 2.25 12.11 -34.64
C PHE A 155 2.62 10.63 -34.54
N ALA A 156 2.91 9.99 -35.65
CA ALA A 156 3.25 8.56 -35.70
C ALA A 156 4.72 8.34 -35.37
N ALA A 157 5.00 7.86 -34.15
CA ALA A 157 6.34 7.47 -33.74
C ALA A 157 6.73 6.09 -34.28
N ALA A 158 5.79 5.16 -34.37
CA ALA A 158 5.97 3.84 -34.98
C ALA A 158 4.61 3.28 -35.43
N VAL A 159 4.59 2.62 -36.57
CA VAL A 159 3.38 1.96 -37.10
C VAL A 159 3.71 0.53 -37.52
N THR A 160 2.91 -0.42 -37.08
CA THR A 160 3.13 -1.80 -37.46
C THR A 160 1.82 -2.50 -37.80
N PRO A 161 1.72 -3.11 -39.03
CA PRO A 161 0.63 -3.99 -39.36
C PRO A 161 0.78 -5.32 -38.64
N THR A 162 -0.34 -5.89 -38.19
CA THR A 162 -0.33 -7.20 -37.54
C THR A 162 -1.33 -8.15 -38.16
N VAL A 163 -0.97 -9.40 -38.17
CA VAL A 163 -1.85 -10.53 -38.50
C VAL A 163 -1.64 -11.61 -37.47
N SER A 164 -2.64 -12.42 -37.17
CA SER A 164 -2.47 -13.50 -36.20
C SER A 164 -3.30 -14.73 -36.57
N THR A 165 -2.74 -15.88 -36.24
CA THR A 165 -3.41 -17.18 -36.32
C THR A 165 -2.90 -18.06 -35.17
N SER A 166 -3.56 -19.15 -34.88
CA SER A 166 -3.07 -20.16 -33.93
C SER A 166 -2.60 -21.38 -34.72
N GLY A 167 -1.55 -22.00 -34.20
CA GLY A 167 -1.01 -23.19 -34.82
C GLY A 167 -0.10 -23.97 -33.89
N THR A 168 0.39 -25.09 -34.41
CA THR A 168 1.29 -25.97 -33.68
C THR A 168 2.75 -25.60 -33.97
N THR A 169 3.57 -25.44 -32.95
CA THR A 169 5.02 -25.29 -33.07
C THR A 169 5.71 -26.56 -32.63
N ARG A 170 6.75 -26.99 -33.35
CA ARG A 170 7.46 -28.23 -33.06
C ARG A 170 8.96 -28.06 -33.22
N PHE A 171 9.69 -28.58 -32.25
CA PHE A 171 11.15 -28.76 -32.32
C PHE A 171 11.50 -30.21 -31.91
N GLY A 172 12.09 -30.98 -32.81
CA GLY A 172 12.36 -32.40 -32.57
C GLY A 172 11.07 -33.18 -32.27
N SER A 173 11.00 -33.74 -31.05
CA SER A 173 9.83 -34.50 -30.56
C SER A 173 8.89 -33.65 -29.70
N VAL A 174 9.25 -32.42 -29.38
CA VAL A 174 8.43 -31.53 -28.55
C VAL A 174 7.49 -30.73 -29.47
N GLU A 175 6.21 -30.79 -29.14
CA GLU A 175 5.14 -30.12 -29.88
C GLU A 175 4.25 -29.33 -28.91
N ALA A 176 3.89 -28.10 -29.26
CA ALA A 176 3.04 -27.25 -28.46
C ALA A 176 2.21 -26.30 -29.34
N ASN A 177 1.01 -25.93 -28.86
CA ASN A 177 0.19 -24.92 -29.52
C ASN A 177 0.71 -23.53 -29.16
N ALA A 178 0.90 -22.70 -30.19
CA ALA A 178 1.33 -21.32 -30.05
C ALA A 178 0.45 -20.35 -30.85
N GLN A 179 0.43 -19.11 -30.39
CA GLN A 179 -0.08 -18.00 -31.18
C GLN A 179 0.99 -17.58 -32.18
N ILE A 180 0.64 -17.61 -33.46
CA ILE A 180 1.51 -17.19 -34.55
C ILE A 180 1.13 -15.74 -34.87
N SER A 181 2.01 -14.81 -34.60
CA SER A 181 1.82 -13.38 -34.84
C SER A 181 2.70 -12.93 -36.01
N GLY A 182 2.10 -12.49 -37.10
CA GLY A 182 2.81 -11.81 -38.17
C GLY A 182 2.93 -10.33 -37.84
N VAL A 183 4.15 -9.82 -37.78
CA VAL A 183 4.45 -8.48 -37.31
C VAL A 183 5.33 -7.72 -38.29
N GLY A 184 5.32 -6.39 -38.19
CA GLY A 184 6.24 -5.50 -38.88
C GLY A 184 7.51 -5.23 -38.09
N GLU A 185 8.49 -4.59 -38.70
CA GLU A 185 9.78 -4.24 -38.14
C GLU A 185 9.64 -3.46 -36.82
N GLN A 186 8.72 -2.49 -36.75
CA GLN A 186 8.55 -1.60 -35.61
C GLN A 186 7.68 -2.18 -34.48
N TYR A 187 7.27 -3.45 -34.57
CA TYR A 187 6.33 -4.06 -33.62
C TYR A 187 6.83 -4.02 -32.17
N PHE A 188 8.03 -4.47 -31.92
CA PHE A 188 8.59 -4.52 -30.55
C PHE A 188 8.88 -3.14 -30.00
N ALA A 189 9.27 -2.19 -30.86
CA ALA A 189 9.40 -0.79 -30.49
C ALA A 189 8.03 -0.16 -30.11
N ALA A 190 6.97 -0.48 -30.86
CA ALA A 190 5.62 0.00 -30.59
C ALA A 190 5.04 -0.61 -29.29
N LYS A 191 5.30 -1.90 -29.05
CA LYS A 191 4.83 -2.64 -27.85
C LYS A 191 5.79 -2.52 -26.65
N ALA A 192 6.91 -1.79 -26.77
CA ALA A 192 7.93 -1.68 -25.73
C ALA A 192 8.39 -3.04 -25.17
N THR A 193 8.48 -4.05 -26.05
CA THR A 193 8.93 -5.41 -25.72
C THR A 193 10.44 -5.50 -25.88
N GLU A 194 11.15 -6.02 -24.89
CA GLU A 194 12.59 -6.10 -24.88
C GLU A 194 13.08 -7.36 -25.62
N LEU A 195 14.16 -7.19 -26.40
CA LEU A 195 14.93 -8.29 -26.96
C LEU A 195 15.82 -8.88 -25.86
N VAL A 196 15.65 -10.17 -25.57
CA VAL A 196 16.46 -10.88 -24.57
C VAL A 196 17.77 -11.39 -25.18
N GLU A 197 17.67 -11.97 -26.40
CA GLU A 197 18.81 -12.57 -27.08
C GLU A 197 18.61 -12.59 -28.61
N GLY A 198 19.68 -12.48 -29.38
CA GLY A 198 19.63 -12.55 -30.83
C GLY A 198 19.41 -11.19 -31.52
N ARG A 199 18.60 -11.18 -32.60
CA ARG A 199 18.22 -9.98 -33.34
C ARG A 199 16.73 -9.93 -33.62
N LEU A 200 16.22 -8.73 -33.88
CA LEU A 200 14.84 -8.51 -34.31
C LEU A 200 14.71 -8.66 -35.83
N LEU A 201 13.45 -8.84 -36.29
CA LEU A 201 13.08 -8.78 -37.70
C LEU A 201 13.42 -7.41 -38.26
N ASP A 202 14.00 -7.41 -39.45
CA ASP A 202 14.38 -6.20 -40.19
C ASP A 202 13.51 -6.01 -41.45
N THR A 203 13.69 -4.88 -42.11
CA THR A 203 12.98 -4.55 -43.37
C THR A 203 13.20 -5.61 -44.43
N ASP A 204 14.38 -6.21 -44.51
CA ASP A 204 14.67 -7.25 -45.48
C ASP A 204 13.92 -8.54 -45.17
N SER A 205 13.82 -8.93 -43.92
CA SER A 205 12.99 -10.08 -43.46
C SER A 205 11.56 -9.95 -43.89
N ILE A 206 10.99 -8.73 -43.80
CA ILE A 206 9.61 -8.45 -44.23
C ILE A 206 9.48 -8.44 -45.75
N ARG A 207 10.41 -7.77 -46.44
CA ARG A 207 10.40 -7.61 -47.88
C ARG A 207 10.57 -8.94 -48.61
N PHE A 208 11.47 -9.80 -48.14
CA PHE A 208 11.76 -11.09 -48.74
C PHE A 208 10.87 -12.22 -48.24
N ARG A 209 9.94 -11.92 -47.31
CA ARG A 209 9.07 -12.93 -46.69
C ARG A 209 9.87 -14.07 -46.08
N SER A 210 10.92 -13.71 -45.32
CA SER A 210 11.85 -14.68 -44.77
C SER A 210 11.13 -15.63 -43.80
N GLN A 211 11.65 -16.85 -43.66
CA GLN A 211 11.18 -17.83 -42.68
C GLN A 211 12.03 -17.71 -41.43
N GLU A 212 12.07 -16.51 -40.91
CA GLU A 212 12.74 -16.14 -39.64
C GLU A 212 11.68 -15.95 -38.57
N ALA A 213 11.95 -16.47 -37.40
CA ALA A 213 11.05 -16.44 -36.27
C ALA A 213 11.71 -15.84 -35.03
N GLU A 214 10.99 -15.01 -34.33
CA GLU A 214 11.28 -14.64 -32.96
C GLU A 214 10.32 -15.39 -32.03
N ILE A 215 10.80 -15.84 -30.89
CA ILE A 215 10.00 -16.59 -29.93
C ILE A 215 10.05 -15.91 -28.57
N ASP A 216 9.00 -16.02 -27.80
CA ASP A 216 9.04 -15.58 -26.41
C ASP A 216 9.78 -16.58 -25.51
N GLU A 217 10.19 -16.13 -24.32
CA GLU A 217 10.90 -16.98 -23.35
C GLU A 217 10.09 -18.23 -22.96
N ASN A 218 8.77 -18.13 -22.91
CA ASN A 218 7.91 -19.29 -22.60
C ASN A 218 7.98 -20.34 -23.70
N THR A 219 7.96 -19.91 -24.97
CA THR A 219 8.12 -20.80 -26.13
C THR A 219 9.50 -21.42 -26.15
N ARG A 220 10.56 -20.63 -25.88
CA ARG A 220 11.92 -21.14 -25.73
C ARG A 220 11.99 -22.26 -24.67
N ASN A 221 11.51 -21.97 -23.47
CA ASN A 221 11.57 -22.94 -22.36
C ASN A 221 10.73 -24.21 -22.62
N THR A 222 9.65 -24.08 -23.38
CA THR A 222 8.78 -25.20 -23.72
C THR A 222 9.36 -26.06 -24.82
N LEU A 223 9.88 -25.47 -25.90
CA LEU A 223 10.41 -26.22 -27.03
C LEU A 223 11.83 -26.73 -26.82
N PHE A 224 12.62 -26.04 -25.99
CA PHE A 224 14.03 -26.34 -25.69
C PHE A 224 14.28 -26.64 -24.21
N PRO A 225 13.58 -27.60 -23.60
CA PRO A 225 13.62 -27.80 -22.15
C PRO A 225 15.00 -28.21 -21.61
N ASN A 226 15.83 -28.89 -22.45
CA ASN A 226 17.11 -29.43 -22.03
C ASN A 226 18.33 -28.56 -22.46
N ALA A 227 18.13 -27.65 -23.40
CA ALA A 227 19.21 -26.81 -23.96
C ALA A 227 18.64 -25.49 -24.47
N PRO A 228 18.16 -24.60 -23.60
CA PRO A 228 17.53 -23.34 -24.03
C PRO A 228 18.49 -22.44 -24.82
N GLU A 229 19.80 -22.56 -24.58
CA GLU A 229 20.86 -21.81 -25.30
C GLU A 229 21.02 -22.19 -26.77
N THR A 230 20.48 -23.33 -27.19
CA THR A 230 20.53 -23.76 -28.60
C THR A 230 19.35 -23.23 -29.42
N ALA A 231 18.45 -22.47 -28.82
CA ALA A 231 17.25 -22.00 -29.49
C ALA A 231 17.58 -21.07 -30.69
N ILE A 232 18.51 -20.14 -30.52
CA ILE A 232 18.93 -19.23 -31.60
C ILE A 232 19.69 -20.01 -32.68
N GLY A 233 19.28 -19.77 -33.95
CA GLY A 233 19.82 -20.46 -35.10
C GLY A 233 19.16 -21.80 -35.40
N SER A 234 18.42 -22.39 -34.45
CA SER A 234 17.66 -23.65 -34.67
C SER A 234 16.47 -23.43 -35.58
N VAL A 235 16.07 -24.50 -36.26
CA VAL A 235 14.90 -24.49 -37.12
C VAL A 235 13.73 -25.17 -36.41
N ILE A 236 12.68 -24.40 -36.16
CA ILE A 236 11.41 -24.88 -35.63
C ILE A 236 10.39 -25.05 -36.74
N PHE A 237 9.47 -25.97 -36.62
CA PHE A 237 8.35 -26.10 -37.51
C PHE A 237 7.14 -25.39 -36.95
N VAL A 238 6.66 -24.37 -37.64
CA VAL A 238 5.42 -23.66 -37.31
C VAL A 238 4.34 -24.18 -38.27
N ASN A 239 3.42 -25.00 -37.77
CA ASN A 239 2.61 -25.91 -38.59
C ASN A 239 3.53 -26.76 -39.50
N ALA A 240 3.45 -26.58 -40.80
CA ALA A 240 4.29 -27.27 -41.78
C ALA A 240 5.43 -26.40 -42.33
N VAL A 241 5.62 -25.18 -41.85
CA VAL A 241 6.62 -24.23 -42.35
C VAL A 241 7.86 -24.25 -41.46
N PRO A 242 9.04 -24.56 -42.01
CA PRO A 242 10.29 -24.46 -41.27
C PRO A 242 10.68 -22.98 -41.09
N CYS A 243 10.93 -22.57 -39.85
CA CYS A 243 11.31 -21.20 -39.49
C CYS A 243 12.58 -21.23 -38.65
N ARG A 244 13.57 -20.41 -38.99
CA ARG A 244 14.79 -20.26 -38.19
C ARG A 244 14.57 -19.28 -37.07
N VAL A 245 14.84 -19.67 -35.84
CA VAL A 245 14.80 -18.77 -34.67
C VAL A 245 15.98 -17.79 -34.74
N ILE A 246 15.68 -16.49 -34.79
CA ILE A 246 16.68 -15.42 -34.89
C ILE A 246 16.77 -14.56 -33.62
N GLY A 247 15.71 -14.54 -32.81
CA GLY A 247 15.64 -13.74 -31.59
C GLY A 247 14.71 -14.35 -30.55
N ILE A 248 14.98 -13.99 -29.31
CA ILE A 248 14.17 -14.32 -28.14
C ILE A 248 13.73 -13.00 -27.50
N VAL A 249 12.44 -12.83 -27.32
CA VAL A 249 11.85 -11.63 -26.73
C VAL A 249 11.25 -11.93 -25.37
N SER A 250 11.14 -10.89 -24.53
CA SER A 250 10.54 -11.05 -23.20
C SER A 250 9.11 -11.54 -23.30
N SER A 251 8.72 -12.48 -22.44
CA SER A 251 7.37 -13.03 -22.45
C SER A 251 6.36 -12.03 -21.86
N SER A 252 5.25 -11.84 -22.55
CA SER A 252 4.08 -11.19 -21.95
C SER A 252 3.37 -12.19 -21.03
N GLN A 253 3.68 -12.16 -19.71
CA GLN A 253 2.92 -12.97 -18.77
C GLN A 253 1.49 -12.46 -18.66
N SER A 254 0.51 -13.33 -18.93
CA SER A 254 -0.88 -13.03 -18.58
C SER A 254 -1.02 -13.03 -17.05
N SER A 255 -1.32 -11.86 -16.49
CA SER A 255 -1.39 -11.59 -15.03
C SER A 255 -2.50 -12.33 -14.29
N PHE A 256 -3.33 -13.08 -14.96
CA PHE A 256 -4.49 -13.75 -14.36
C PHE A 256 -4.37 -15.28 -14.34
N GLY A 257 -3.21 -15.82 -13.96
CA GLY A 257 -3.10 -17.27 -13.70
C GLY A 257 -3.50 -18.18 -14.90
N GLY A 258 -3.59 -17.62 -16.10
CA GLY A 258 -3.84 -18.34 -17.33
C GLY A 258 -2.62 -19.17 -17.72
N ARG A 259 -2.86 -20.26 -18.48
CA ARG A 259 -1.80 -21.01 -19.14
C ARG A 259 -0.86 -20.05 -19.85
N GLN A 260 0.44 -20.23 -19.68
CA GLN A 260 1.46 -19.47 -20.41
C GLN A 260 1.17 -19.63 -21.90
N ASN A 261 0.72 -18.56 -22.54
CA ASN A 261 0.52 -18.56 -23.98
C ASN A 261 1.90 -18.55 -24.64
N LEU A 262 2.12 -19.52 -25.51
CA LEU A 262 3.31 -19.57 -26.33
C LEU A 262 3.13 -18.65 -27.53
N SER A 263 4.14 -17.85 -27.87
CA SER A 263 4.07 -16.87 -28.95
C SER A 263 5.25 -17.03 -29.90
N VAL A 264 4.94 -17.04 -31.16
CA VAL A 264 5.90 -17.03 -32.25
C VAL A 264 5.62 -15.85 -33.16
N TYR A 265 6.64 -15.02 -33.37
CA TYR A 265 6.55 -13.84 -34.22
C TYR A 265 7.28 -14.08 -35.53
N LEU A 266 6.63 -13.75 -36.62
CA LEU A 266 7.11 -13.93 -38.00
C LEU A 266 6.86 -12.63 -38.78
N PRO A 267 7.54 -12.39 -39.92
CA PRO A 267 7.17 -11.30 -40.80
C PRO A 267 5.68 -11.41 -41.20
N TYR A 268 4.90 -10.31 -41.07
CA TYR A 268 3.48 -10.32 -41.42
C TYR A 268 3.25 -10.79 -42.87
N THR A 269 4.18 -10.45 -43.76
CA THR A 269 4.14 -10.88 -45.18
C THR A 269 4.27 -12.39 -45.31
N THR A 270 5.08 -13.04 -44.47
CA THR A 270 5.21 -14.51 -44.43
C THR A 270 3.95 -15.16 -43.90
N VAL A 271 3.35 -14.61 -42.82
CA VAL A 271 2.12 -15.15 -42.24
C VAL A 271 0.95 -14.99 -43.20
N GLN A 272 0.82 -13.84 -43.86
CA GLN A 272 -0.22 -13.63 -44.88
C GLN A 272 -0.14 -14.64 -46.02
N THR A 273 1.07 -14.92 -46.51
CA THR A 273 1.27 -15.78 -47.68
C THR A 273 1.27 -17.27 -47.37
N ARG A 274 1.88 -17.69 -46.26
CA ARG A 274 2.10 -19.11 -45.95
C ARG A 274 1.03 -19.72 -45.05
N PHE A 275 0.35 -18.90 -44.25
CA PHE A 275 -0.59 -19.38 -43.22
C PHE A 275 -2.04 -18.95 -43.49
N LEU A 276 -2.28 -17.69 -43.89
CA LEU A 276 -3.63 -17.13 -43.99
C LEU A 276 -4.18 -17.10 -45.40
N GLY A 277 -3.33 -16.97 -46.41
CA GLY A 277 -3.78 -16.78 -47.81
C GLY A 277 -4.60 -15.50 -48.03
N SER A 278 -4.44 -14.51 -47.18
CA SER A 278 -5.19 -13.24 -47.16
C SER A 278 -4.27 -12.07 -46.90
N THR A 279 -4.54 -10.93 -47.55
CA THR A 279 -3.79 -9.67 -47.34
C THR A 279 -4.41 -8.74 -46.29
N SER A 280 -5.57 -9.12 -45.74
CA SER A 280 -6.20 -8.33 -44.66
C SER A 280 -5.40 -8.39 -43.37
N LEU A 281 -5.44 -7.29 -42.62
CA LEU A 281 -4.78 -7.19 -41.34
C LEU A 281 -5.71 -7.61 -40.21
N ARG A 282 -5.13 -8.11 -39.13
CA ARG A 282 -5.83 -8.33 -37.85
C ARG A 282 -5.96 -7.04 -37.08
N SER A 283 -4.88 -6.25 -37.01
CA SER A 283 -4.88 -4.90 -36.46
C SER A 283 -3.72 -4.08 -37.03
N ILE A 284 -3.80 -2.78 -36.83
CA ILE A 284 -2.66 -1.87 -37.00
C ILE A 284 -2.38 -1.27 -35.65
N ILE A 285 -1.11 -1.35 -35.23
CA ILE A 285 -0.64 -0.74 -33.97
C ILE A 285 0.10 0.54 -34.35
N LEU A 286 -0.34 1.64 -33.80
CA LEU A 286 0.26 2.96 -33.96
C LEU A 286 0.74 3.44 -32.60
N ARG A 287 2.04 3.67 -32.43
CA ARG A 287 2.60 4.39 -31.30
C ARG A 287 2.60 5.87 -31.63
N VAL A 288 1.96 6.65 -30.77
CA VAL A 288 1.86 8.10 -30.88
C VAL A 288 3.05 8.75 -30.17
N ASP A 289 3.58 9.83 -30.74
CA ASP A 289 4.67 10.63 -30.14
C ASP A 289 4.21 11.19 -28.78
N GLU A 290 5.14 11.23 -27.81
CA GLU A 290 4.87 11.64 -26.43
C GLU A 290 4.38 13.10 -26.28
N ASN A 291 4.67 13.93 -27.27
CA ASN A 291 4.25 15.35 -27.28
C ASN A 291 2.87 15.58 -27.90
N THR A 292 2.22 14.53 -28.39
CA THR A 292 0.90 14.62 -29.04
C THR A 292 -0.19 14.09 -28.11
N ASP A 293 -1.29 14.82 -28.02
CA ASP A 293 -2.46 14.37 -27.27
C ASP A 293 -3.08 13.13 -27.95
N MET A 294 -3.26 12.07 -27.17
CA MET A 294 -3.78 10.79 -27.65
C MET A 294 -5.19 10.89 -28.22
N SER A 295 -6.02 11.75 -27.67
CA SER A 295 -7.41 11.93 -28.13
C SER A 295 -7.44 12.62 -29.51
N VAL A 296 -6.55 13.58 -29.74
CA VAL A 296 -6.39 14.25 -31.04
C VAL A 296 -5.84 13.28 -32.08
N ALA A 297 -4.86 12.47 -31.72
CA ALA A 297 -4.31 11.44 -32.60
C ALA A 297 -5.39 10.42 -32.99
N GLU A 298 -6.16 9.92 -32.01
CA GLU A 298 -7.25 8.96 -32.21
C GLU A 298 -8.32 9.50 -33.16
N GLN A 299 -8.75 10.77 -32.95
CA GLN A 299 -9.72 11.39 -33.82
C GLN A 299 -9.19 11.54 -35.23
N THR A 300 -7.94 12.00 -35.39
CA THR A 300 -7.29 12.16 -36.71
C THR A 300 -7.19 10.81 -37.43
N VAL A 301 -6.79 9.74 -36.74
CA VAL A 301 -6.75 8.38 -37.28
C VAL A 301 -8.13 7.93 -37.71
N THR A 302 -9.13 8.17 -36.88
CA THR A 302 -10.53 7.80 -37.16
C THR A 302 -11.06 8.50 -38.40
N ASP A 303 -10.88 9.81 -38.48
CA ASP A 303 -11.35 10.61 -39.63
C ASP A 303 -10.64 10.21 -40.95
N MET A 304 -9.32 9.99 -40.85
CA MET A 304 -8.54 9.53 -42.03
C MET A 304 -8.99 8.18 -42.56
N LEU A 305 -9.18 7.20 -41.64
CA LEU A 305 -9.61 5.86 -42.04
C LEU A 305 -11.08 5.84 -42.54
N ILE A 306 -11.98 6.60 -41.94
CA ILE A 306 -13.35 6.78 -42.44
C ILE A 306 -13.33 7.35 -43.88
N HIS A 307 -12.47 8.34 -44.12
CA HIS A 307 -12.35 8.90 -45.48
C HIS A 307 -11.83 7.89 -46.49
N ARG A 308 -10.89 7.01 -46.09
CA ARG A 308 -10.35 5.97 -46.96
C ARG A 308 -11.29 4.80 -47.20
N HIS A 309 -11.99 4.35 -46.17
CA HIS A 309 -12.90 3.19 -46.24
C HIS A 309 -14.31 3.59 -46.72
N GLY A 310 -14.68 4.88 -46.63
CA GLY A 310 -16.02 5.36 -46.91
C GLY A 310 -17.07 5.04 -45.85
N ALA A 311 -16.67 4.34 -44.79
CA ALA A 311 -17.51 3.96 -43.65
C ALA A 311 -16.66 3.68 -42.39
N LYS A 312 -17.24 3.80 -41.21
CA LYS A 312 -16.60 3.36 -39.97
C LYS A 312 -16.81 1.86 -39.77
N ASP A 313 -15.91 1.07 -40.28
CA ASP A 313 -15.89 -0.40 -40.24
C ASP A 313 -14.73 -0.96 -39.40
N PHE A 314 -14.17 -0.08 -38.57
CA PHE A 314 -13.10 -0.35 -37.61
C PHE A 314 -13.40 0.32 -36.28
N PHE A 315 -12.72 -0.14 -35.21
CA PHE A 315 -12.69 0.52 -33.92
C PHE A 315 -11.24 0.71 -33.45
N VAL A 316 -11.05 1.72 -32.64
CA VAL A 316 -9.73 2.07 -32.09
C VAL A 316 -9.73 1.79 -30.60
N ILE A 317 -8.71 1.09 -30.12
CA ILE A 317 -8.44 0.91 -28.70
C ILE A 317 -7.31 1.85 -28.31
N ASN A 318 -7.62 2.79 -27.43
CA ASN A 318 -6.68 3.74 -26.88
C ASN A 318 -6.15 3.20 -25.55
N THR A 319 -4.86 2.83 -25.51
CA THR A 319 -4.24 2.29 -24.29
C THR A 319 -4.17 3.32 -23.15
N ASP A 320 -4.13 4.61 -23.48
CA ASP A 320 -4.12 5.66 -22.46
C ASP A 320 -5.48 5.82 -21.78
N GLU A 321 -6.59 5.71 -22.51
CA GLU A 321 -7.94 5.68 -21.93
C GLU A 321 -8.14 4.48 -21.00
N ILE A 322 -7.64 3.31 -21.40
CA ILE A 322 -7.66 2.12 -20.53
C ILE A 322 -6.88 2.40 -19.26
N ARG A 323 -5.68 2.97 -19.37
CA ARG A 323 -4.83 3.33 -18.23
C ARG A 323 -5.53 4.32 -17.31
N GLN A 324 -6.13 5.38 -17.84
CA GLN A 324 -6.87 6.38 -17.07
C GLN A 324 -8.08 5.76 -16.37
N SER A 325 -8.86 4.93 -17.06
CA SER A 325 -10.04 4.26 -16.51
C SER A 325 -9.67 3.32 -15.35
N ILE A 326 -8.59 2.54 -15.51
CA ILE A 326 -8.09 1.66 -14.46
C ILE A 326 -7.56 2.47 -13.27
N THR A 327 -6.80 3.53 -13.53
CA THR A 327 -6.26 4.41 -12.48
C THR A 327 -7.39 5.07 -11.68
N SER A 328 -8.40 5.61 -12.38
CA SER A 328 -9.59 6.22 -11.76
C SER A 328 -10.38 5.21 -10.92
N THR A 329 -10.58 4.00 -11.45
CA THR A 329 -11.26 2.91 -10.72
C THR A 329 -10.48 2.53 -9.46
N THR A 330 -9.17 2.39 -9.57
CA THR A 330 -8.29 2.06 -8.43
C THR A 330 -8.32 3.15 -7.37
N GLN A 331 -8.29 4.43 -7.77
CA GLN A 331 -8.43 5.57 -6.84
C GLN A 331 -9.78 5.56 -6.12
N THR A 332 -10.87 5.29 -6.84
CA THR A 332 -12.21 5.20 -6.26
C THR A 332 -12.29 4.05 -5.24
N MET A 333 -11.74 2.89 -5.57
CA MET A 333 -11.66 1.76 -4.65
C MET A 333 -10.80 2.10 -3.41
N ALA A 334 -9.65 2.76 -3.60
CA ALA A 334 -8.80 3.20 -2.49
C ALA A 334 -9.52 4.16 -1.55
N LEU A 335 -10.34 5.09 -2.08
CA LEU A 335 -11.17 5.98 -1.27
C LEU A 335 -12.23 5.24 -0.47
N LEU A 336 -12.96 4.31 -1.09
CA LEU A 336 -13.98 3.49 -0.40
C LEU A 336 -13.35 2.68 0.75
N ILE A 337 -12.22 2.06 0.49
CA ILE A 337 -11.50 1.26 1.46
C ILE A 337 -10.95 2.13 2.60
N SER A 338 -10.42 3.33 2.28
CA SER A 338 -9.98 4.30 3.28
C SER A 338 -11.13 4.76 4.16
N ALA A 339 -12.33 4.93 3.62
CA ALA A 339 -13.52 5.26 4.40
C ALA A 339 -13.90 4.14 5.38
N ILE A 340 -13.89 2.88 4.94
CA ILE A 340 -14.15 1.71 5.80
C ILE A 340 -13.10 1.61 6.90
N ALA A 341 -11.82 1.83 6.54
CA ALA A 341 -10.72 1.85 7.47
C ALA A 341 -10.89 2.94 8.55
N LEU A 342 -11.32 4.13 8.16
CA LEU A 342 -11.57 5.24 9.07
C LEU A 342 -12.70 4.93 10.06
N ILE A 343 -13.77 4.27 9.59
CA ILE A 343 -14.85 3.80 10.46
C ILE A 343 -14.33 2.75 11.47
N SER A 344 -13.55 1.78 11.01
CA SER A 344 -12.95 0.75 11.87
C SER A 344 -12.04 1.37 12.93
N LEU A 345 -11.27 2.37 12.53
CA LEU A 345 -10.40 3.15 13.41
C LEU A 345 -11.19 3.94 14.45
N ALA A 346 -12.31 4.56 14.07
CA ALA A 346 -13.19 5.28 14.99
C ALA A 346 -13.79 4.33 16.03
N VAL A 347 -14.23 3.13 15.63
CA VAL A 347 -14.71 2.09 16.56
C VAL A 347 -13.62 1.68 17.54
N GLY A 348 -12.38 1.47 17.07
CA GLY A 348 -11.23 1.21 17.93
C GLY A 348 -10.95 2.36 18.90
N GLY A 349 -11.05 3.61 18.45
CA GLY A 349 -10.89 4.81 19.27
C GLY A 349 -11.95 4.94 20.36
N ILE A 350 -13.21 4.62 20.07
CA ILE A 350 -14.29 4.56 21.09
C ILE A 350 -13.94 3.50 22.15
N GLY A 351 -13.36 2.38 21.74
CA GLY A 351 -12.86 1.36 22.68
C GLY A 351 -11.81 1.92 23.63
N VAL A 352 -10.84 2.72 23.11
CA VAL A 352 -9.85 3.42 23.96
C VAL A 352 -10.53 4.38 24.92
N MET A 353 -11.44 5.21 24.45
CA MET A 353 -12.19 6.16 25.27
C MET A 353 -12.90 5.47 26.43
N ASN A 354 -13.61 4.37 26.15
CA ASN A 354 -14.34 3.61 27.17
C ASN A 354 -13.38 3.05 28.24
N ILE A 355 -12.23 2.52 27.85
CA ILE A 355 -11.26 2.02 28.84
C ILE A 355 -10.66 3.15 29.66
N MET A 356 -10.30 4.25 29.03
CA MET A 356 -9.78 5.40 29.75
C MET A 356 -10.79 5.94 30.75
N LEU A 357 -12.09 5.99 30.41
CA LEU A 357 -13.16 6.38 31.36
C LEU A 357 -13.22 5.43 32.55
N VAL A 358 -13.17 4.13 32.33
CA VAL A 358 -13.14 3.14 33.42
C VAL A 358 -11.85 3.23 34.23
N SER A 359 -10.68 3.39 33.58
CA SER A 359 -9.40 3.56 34.28
C SER A 359 -9.39 4.78 35.18
N VAL A 360 -9.96 5.89 34.72
CA VAL A 360 -10.15 7.10 35.53
C VAL A 360 -11.07 6.84 36.71
N SER A 361 -12.23 6.17 36.51
CA SER A 361 -13.16 5.87 37.58
C SER A 361 -12.58 4.94 38.65
N GLU A 362 -11.79 3.96 38.30
CA GLU A 362 -11.09 3.06 39.23
C GLU A 362 -10.00 3.76 40.05
N ARG A 363 -9.44 4.88 39.53
CA ARG A 363 -8.36 5.64 40.15
C ARG A 363 -8.81 7.00 40.71
N ILE A 364 -10.10 7.24 40.85
CA ILE A 364 -10.65 8.52 41.29
C ILE A 364 -10.01 8.97 42.61
N THR A 365 -9.91 8.08 43.62
CA THR A 365 -9.33 8.38 44.94
C THR A 365 -7.83 8.72 44.82
N GLU A 366 -7.07 8.00 44.00
CA GLU A 366 -5.64 8.27 43.76
C GLU A 366 -5.45 9.65 43.09
N ILE A 367 -6.29 10.00 42.11
CA ILE A 367 -6.26 11.32 41.45
C ILE A 367 -6.61 12.42 42.47
N GLY A 368 -7.64 12.21 43.31
CA GLY A 368 -8.06 13.13 44.33
C GLY A 368 -6.93 13.41 45.34
N VAL A 369 -6.24 12.39 45.83
CA VAL A 369 -5.07 12.55 46.71
C VAL A 369 -3.95 13.34 46.07
N ARG A 370 -3.62 13.07 44.80
CA ARG A 370 -2.59 13.82 44.05
C ARG A 370 -2.95 15.30 43.93
N MET A 371 -4.21 15.60 43.62
CA MET A 371 -4.69 16.97 43.50
C MET A 371 -4.72 17.68 44.85
N ALA A 372 -5.08 16.99 45.94
CA ALA A 372 -5.06 17.54 47.31
C ALA A 372 -3.63 17.89 47.77
N VAL A 373 -2.62 17.13 47.34
CA VAL A 373 -1.19 17.38 47.62
C VAL A 373 -0.60 18.44 46.66
N GLY A 374 -1.36 18.98 45.69
CA GLY A 374 -0.97 20.13 44.86
C GLY A 374 -0.60 19.82 43.44
N ALA A 375 -0.96 18.66 42.88
CA ALA A 375 -0.78 18.37 41.45
C ALA A 375 -1.63 19.31 40.59
N ARG A 376 -1.05 19.84 39.54
CA ARG A 376 -1.78 20.71 38.59
C ARG A 376 -2.70 19.91 37.70
N GLN A 377 -3.85 20.48 37.33
CA GLN A 377 -4.78 19.85 36.34
C GLN A 377 -4.09 19.48 35.06
N GLY A 378 -3.12 20.29 34.59
CA GLY A 378 -2.34 20.01 33.39
C GLY A 378 -1.46 18.76 33.50
N ASP A 379 -0.92 18.47 34.68
CA ASP A 379 -0.06 17.29 34.91
C ASP A 379 -0.91 16.01 34.85
N ILE A 380 -2.11 16.00 35.41
CA ILE A 380 -3.07 14.90 35.33
C ILE A 380 -3.55 14.69 33.88
N LEU A 381 -3.93 15.77 33.19
CA LEU A 381 -4.31 15.70 31.79
C LEU A 381 -3.22 15.08 30.93
N GLN A 382 -1.98 15.57 31.09
CA GLN A 382 -0.83 15.10 30.32
C GLN A 382 -0.53 13.62 30.61
N GLN A 383 -0.61 13.19 31.85
CA GLN A 383 -0.38 11.81 32.27
C GLN A 383 -1.35 10.84 31.55
N PHE A 384 -2.66 11.09 31.65
CA PHE A 384 -3.67 10.22 31.03
C PHE A 384 -3.63 10.28 29.51
N LEU A 385 -3.29 11.43 28.92
CA LEU A 385 -3.15 11.56 27.47
C LEU A 385 -1.94 10.75 26.95
N ILE A 386 -0.81 10.80 27.66
CA ILE A 386 0.37 9.99 27.33
C ILE A 386 0.02 8.49 27.44
N GLU A 387 -0.72 8.08 28.49
CA GLU A 387 -1.16 6.70 28.66
C GLU A 387 -2.00 6.23 27.46
N ALA A 388 -2.99 7.02 27.02
CA ALA A 388 -3.81 6.72 25.87
C ALA A 388 -3.00 6.62 24.57
N VAL A 389 -2.10 7.57 24.32
CA VAL A 389 -1.24 7.58 23.14
C VAL A 389 -0.30 6.37 23.12
N LEU A 390 0.27 6.00 24.27
CA LEU A 390 1.15 4.84 24.38
C LEU A 390 0.40 3.53 24.07
N VAL A 391 -0.80 3.35 24.61
CA VAL A 391 -1.64 2.17 24.29
C VAL A 391 -1.92 2.10 22.78
N CYS A 392 -2.25 3.23 22.15
CA CYS A 392 -2.50 3.30 20.72
C CYS A 392 -1.23 3.04 19.88
N LEU A 393 -0.07 3.57 20.29
CA LEU A 393 1.20 3.32 19.61
C LEU A 393 1.64 1.86 19.70
N ILE A 394 1.55 1.24 20.88
CA ILE A 394 1.87 -0.19 21.04
C ILE A 394 0.93 -1.03 20.18
N SER A 395 -0.37 -0.73 20.20
CA SER A 395 -1.36 -1.40 19.36
C SER A 395 -1.08 -1.17 17.87
N GLY A 396 -0.62 0.03 17.50
CA GLY A 396 -0.20 0.39 16.16
C GLY A 396 0.96 -0.46 15.66
N VAL A 397 2.01 -0.58 16.47
CA VAL A 397 3.16 -1.43 16.15
C VAL A 397 2.75 -2.90 16.00
N LEU A 398 1.93 -3.40 16.94
CA LEU A 398 1.42 -4.77 16.86
C LEU A 398 0.52 -4.97 15.63
N GLY A 399 -0.28 -3.97 15.25
CA GLY A 399 -1.11 -3.99 14.05
C GLY A 399 -0.27 -4.04 12.76
N ILE A 400 0.81 -3.25 12.69
CA ILE A 400 1.75 -3.29 11.56
C ILE A 400 2.44 -4.66 11.50
N LEU A 401 2.91 -5.20 12.61
CA LEU A 401 3.52 -6.53 12.66
C LEU A 401 2.54 -7.63 12.24
N ALA A 402 1.27 -7.54 12.67
CA ALA A 402 0.22 -8.46 12.25
C ALA A 402 -0.04 -8.36 10.74
N ALA A 403 -0.07 -7.15 10.17
CA ALA A 403 -0.22 -6.93 8.74
C ALA A 403 0.94 -7.52 7.94
N LEU A 404 2.18 -7.31 8.39
CA LEU A 404 3.37 -7.90 7.76
C LEU A 404 3.35 -9.44 7.84
N GLY A 405 2.97 -9.99 9.00
CA GLY A 405 2.80 -11.43 9.18
C GLY A 405 1.73 -12.02 8.26
N PHE A 406 0.60 -11.32 8.11
CA PHE A 406 -0.45 -11.69 7.16
C PHE A 406 0.08 -11.71 5.72
N GLY A 407 0.89 -10.72 5.33
CA GLY A 407 1.51 -10.68 4.00
C GLY A 407 2.41 -11.86 3.70
N VAL A 408 3.20 -12.31 4.68
CA VAL A 408 4.04 -13.51 4.53
C VAL A 408 3.17 -14.76 4.33
N VAL A 409 2.13 -14.93 5.14
CA VAL A 409 1.19 -16.07 4.99
C VAL A 409 0.47 -16.01 3.65
N PHE A 410 0.03 -14.82 3.22
CA PHE A 410 -0.65 -14.62 1.95
C PHE A 410 0.25 -14.96 0.74
N SER A 411 1.53 -14.61 0.79
CA SER A 411 2.51 -14.97 -0.24
C SER A 411 2.77 -16.48 -0.31
N MET A 412 2.76 -17.17 0.83
CA MET A 412 2.93 -18.64 0.88
C MET A 412 1.73 -19.42 0.28
N LEU A 413 0.55 -18.81 0.26
CA LEU A 413 -0.66 -19.40 -0.35
C LEU A 413 -0.65 -19.35 -1.89
N GLY A 414 0.43 -18.82 -2.50
CA GLY A 414 0.59 -18.82 -3.96
C GLY A 414 -0.35 -17.86 -4.68
N SER A 415 -0.79 -16.78 -4.03
CA SER A 415 -1.64 -15.79 -4.66
C SER A 415 -0.89 -15.01 -5.74
N SER A 416 -1.54 -14.76 -6.86
CA SER A 416 -0.99 -13.96 -7.97
C SER A 416 -0.86 -12.46 -7.63
N PHE A 417 -1.37 -12.04 -6.47
CA PHE A 417 -1.28 -10.66 -6.01
C PHE A 417 -0.15 -10.51 -4.99
N SER A 418 0.74 -9.56 -5.22
CA SER A 418 1.77 -9.18 -4.26
C SER A 418 1.27 -8.05 -3.37
N LEU A 419 1.42 -8.21 -2.05
CA LEU A 419 1.21 -7.13 -1.10
C LEU A 419 2.45 -6.24 -1.09
N VAL A 420 2.31 -4.98 -1.52
CA VAL A 420 3.40 -4.01 -1.53
C VAL A 420 3.24 -3.07 -0.35
N TYR A 421 4.11 -3.21 0.64
CA TYR A 421 4.11 -2.35 1.82
C TYR A 421 4.90 -1.08 1.54
N SER A 422 4.16 0.01 1.30
CA SER A 422 4.76 1.32 1.09
C SER A 422 5.18 1.94 2.43
N ASN A 423 6.33 2.62 2.47
CA ASN A 423 6.75 3.39 3.63
C ASN A 423 5.70 4.44 4.02
N THR A 424 4.99 5.00 3.06
CA THR A 424 3.89 5.94 3.30
C THR A 424 2.73 5.30 4.06
N ALA A 425 2.39 4.04 3.78
CA ALA A 425 1.35 3.31 4.50
C ALA A 425 1.73 3.05 5.95
N ILE A 426 3.00 2.70 6.23
CA ILE A 426 3.50 2.48 7.59
C ILE A 426 3.50 3.79 8.39
N VAL A 427 4.01 4.88 7.80
CA VAL A 427 4.05 6.19 8.45
C VAL A 427 2.62 6.70 8.72
N SER A 428 1.70 6.57 7.75
CA SER A 428 0.31 6.97 7.94
C SER A 428 -0.37 6.16 9.05
N ALA A 429 -0.09 4.87 9.18
CA ALA A 429 -0.63 4.03 10.26
C ALA A 429 -0.17 4.51 11.64
N VAL A 430 1.12 4.87 11.81
CA VAL A 430 1.65 5.42 13.07
C VAL A 430 1.04 6.78 13.39
N VAL A 431 0.90 7.66 12.39
CA VAL A 431 0.26 8.96 12.57
C VAL A 431 -1.21 8.80 12.97
N CYS A 432 -1.94 7.92 12.30
CA CYS A 432 -3.33 7.60 12.64
C CYS A 432 -3.46 7.04 14.06
N ALA A 433 -2.60 6.10 14.47
CA ALA A 433 -2.59 5.55 15.83
C ALA A 433 -2.38 6.65 16.87
N THR A 434 -1.45 7.57 16.62
CA THR A 434 -1.18 8.71 17.49
C THR A 434 -2.39 9.66 17.59
N LEU A 435 -2.98 10.01 16.45
CA LEU A 435 -4.17 10.87 16.39
C LEU A 435 -5.35 10.27 17.15
N ILE A 436 -5.58 8.97 17.03
CA ILE A 436 -6.64 8.26 17.76
C ILE A 436 -6.38 8.35 19.26
N GLY A 437 -5.16 8.07 19.70
CA GLY A 437 -4.77 8.18 21.11
C GLY A 437 -5.04 9.57 21.66
N VAL A 438 -4.70 10.62 20.90
CA VAL A 438 -4.93 12.01 21.30
C VAL A 438 -6.43 12.35 21.31
N VAL A 439 -7.15 12.08 20.20
CA VAL A 439 -8.55 12.48 20.04
C VAL A 439 -9.46 11.77 21.05
N PHE A 440 -9.35 10.45 21.13
CA PHE A 440 -10.21 9.65 22.02
C PHE A 440 -9.72 9.60 23.47
N GLY A 441 -8.44 9.83 23.72
CA GLY A 441 -7.88 9.95 25.06
C GLY A 441 -8.12 11.31 25.70
N TYR A 442 -8.32 12.39 24.93
CA TYR A 442 -8.45 13.73 25.45
C TYR A 442 -9.68 13.92 26.36
N LEU A 443 -10.84 13.42 25.99
CA LEU A 443 -12.08 13.60 26.75
C LEU A 443 -11.99 12.95 28.14
N PRO A 444 -11.61 11.66 28.28
CA PRO A 444 -11.39 11.03 29.57
C PRO A 444 -10.31 11.73 30.42
N ALA A 445 -9.19 12.09 29.82
CA ALA A 445 -8.10 12.76 30.50
C ALA A 445 -8.52 14.14 31.03
N ARG A 446 -9.31 14.89 30.26
CA ARG A 446 -9.89 16.17 30.69
C ARG A 446 -10.85 15.99 31.87
N ASN A 447 -11.69 14.98 31.83
CA ASN A 447 -12.62 14.68 32.92
C ASN A 447 -11.86 14.34 34.20
N ALA A 448 -10.81 13.49 34.11
CA ALA A 448 -9.94 13.17 35.21
C ALA A 448 -9.25 14.42 35.85
N SER A 449 -8.81 15.37 34.99
CA SER A 449 -8.11 16.57 35.44
C SER A 449 -9.02 17.62 36.13
N ARG A 450 -10.34 17.48 36.02
CA ARG A 450 -11.32 18.42 36.58
C ARG A 450 -12.09 17.89 37.77
N LEU A 451 -11.67 16.73 38.32
CA LEU A 451 -12.27 16.17 39.53
C LEU A 451 -12.06 17.14 40.72
N ASP A 452 -13.08 17.30 41.55
CA ASP A 452 -12.96 18.07 42.81
C ASP A 452 -12.38 17.17 43.90
N PRO A 453 -11.18 17.51 44.46
CA PRO A 453 -10.56 16.70 45.51
C PRO A 453 -11.45 16.55 46.74
N SER A 454 -12.27 17.57 47.07
CA SER A 454 -13.14 17.54 48.25
C SER A 454 -14.29 16.54 48.12
N GLU A 455 -14.93 16.45 46.94
CA GLU A 455 -15.97 15.47 46.66
C GLU A 455 -15.41 14.04 46.63
N VAL A 456 -14.25 13.87 46.00
CA VAL A 456 -13.60 12.57 45.86
C VAL A 456 -13.16 11.96 47.19
N LEU A 457 -12.65 12.79 48.11
CA LEU A 457 -12.15 12.32 49.40
C LEU A 457 -13.23 12.21 50.46
N SER A 458 -14.38 12.90 50.32
CA SER A 458 -15.52 12.82 51.25
C SER A 458 -16.33 11.53 51.06
N GLY A 459 -16.10 10.75 50.04
CA GLY A 459 -16.75 9.44 49.86
C GLY A 459 -18.23 9.49 49.50
N SER A 460 -18.70 10.59 48.92
CA SER A 460 -20.09 10.75 48.43
C SER A 460 -20.26 10.29 47.00
#